data_7eba1114a4f5b495997edca07996a9ce
#
_entry.id   7eba1114a4f5b495997edca07996a9ce
#
_cell.length_a   1.000
_cell.length_b   1.000
_cell.length_c   1.000
_cell.angle_alpha   90.00
_cell.angle_beta   90.00
_cell.angle_gamma   90.00
#
_symmetry.space_group_name_H-M   'P 1'
#
loop_
_entity.id
_entity.type
_entity.pdbx_description
1 polymer ?
#
loop_
_entity_poly.entity_id
_entity_poly.type
_entity_poly.pdbx_seq_one_letter_code
_entity_poly.pdbx_strand_id
1 'polypeptide(L)'
;LNNNKFTAISKFINLPKLRYFYCHNQFIDGSPGISGEIPDFSSCPSMYYLVMYNNAFTSYKDGAFKSLYQLRYLDISNNNLSITALENIVEDLYSNYTETPRGGVTINLKNALQTGLSINDDILDIVTLLRAASWTVTLD
;
A
#
# COMPACT_ATOMS: atom_id res chain seq x y z
N LEU A 1 -3.55 0.69 15.69
CA LEU A 1 -4.30 -0.60 15.67
C LEU A 1 -3.38 -1.83 15.49
N ASN A 2 -2.06 -1.67 15.57
CA ASN A 2 -1.09 -2.76 15.37
C ASN A 2 -1.10 -3.79 16.52
N ASN A 3 -0.60 -5.01 16.25
CA ASN A 3 -0.47 -6.11 17.24
C ASN A 3 -1.81 -6.50 17.91
N ASN A 4 -2.87 -6.59 17.16
CA ASN A 4 -4.19 -7.02 17.61
C ASN A 4 -4.64 -8.27 16.83
N LYS A 5 -5.91 -8.63 16.97
CA LYS A 5 -6.54 -9.77 16.29
C LYS A 5 -7.69 -9.35 15.39
N PHE A 6 -7.54 -8.22 14.68
CA PHE A 6 -8.54 -7.81 13.70
C PHE A 6 -8.50 -8.73 12.48
N THR A 7 -9.65 -9.09 11.97
CA THR A 7 -9.82 -9.90 10.75
C THR A 7 -10.24 -9.06 9.55
N ALA A 8 -10.74 -7.87 9.78
CA ALA A 8 -11.18 -6.94 8.73
C ALA A 8 -11.06 -5.49 9.19
N ILE A 9 -10.97 -4.59 8.23
CA ILE A 9 -11.03 -3.14 8.44
C ILE A 9 -12.23 -2.62 7.66
N SER A 10 -13.10 -1.89 8.36
CA SER A 10 -14.23 -1.20 7.74
C SER A 10 -13.76 -0.07 6.82
N LYS A 11 -14.61 0.30 5.89
CA LYS A 11 -14.38 1.40 4.95
C LYS A 11 -14.11 2.73 5.69
N PHE A 12 -13.07 3.45 5.29
CA PHE A 12 -12.81 4.82 5.74
C PHE A 12 -13.70 5.78 4.94
N ILE A 13 -14.49 6.60 5.64
CA ILE A 13 -15.37 7.58 5.01
C ILE A 13 -15.12 8.95 5.63
N ASN A 14 -14.86 9.95 4.78
CA ASN A 14 -14.71 11.35 5.18
C ASN A 14 -13.67 11.59 6.29
N LEU A 15 -12.45 11.09 6.10
CA LEU A 15 -11.34 11.33 7.02
C LEU A 15 -10.25 12.23 6.40
N PRO A 16 -10.58 13.45 5.92
CA PRO A 16 -9.65 14.28 5.16
C PRO A 16 -8.42 14.74 5.95
N LYS A 17 -8.47 14.66 7.29
CA LYS A 17 -7.36 15.01 8.17
C LYS A 17 -6.59 13.81 8.71
N LEU A 18 -6.93 12.57 8.31
CA LEU A 18 -6.20 11.38 8.73
C LEU A 18 -4.80 11.39 8.11
N ARG A 19 -3.78 11.40 8.96
CA ARG A 19 -2.37 11.48 8.54
C ARG A 19 -1.58 10.20 8.79
N TYR A 20 -1.96 9.42 9.78
CA TYR A 20 -1.20 8.25 10.23
C TYR A 20 -2.15 7.09 10.43
N PHE A 21 -1.90 6.00 9.73
CA PHE A 21 -2.66 4.77 9.90
C PHE A 21 -1.72 3.57 10.02
N TYR A 22 -1.84 2.84 11.12
CA TYR A 22 -1.04 1.67 11.44
C TYR A 22 -1.95 0.51 11.82
N CYS A 23 -1.95 -0.57 11.04
CA CYS A 23 -2.66 -1.81 11.34
C CYS A 23 -1.83 -3.05 11.03
N HIS A 24 -0.53 -2.96 11.12
CA HIS A 24 0.39 -4.06 10.89
C HIS A 24 0.34 -5.11 12.01
N ASN A 25 0.87 -6.32 11.71
CA ASN A 25 0.98 -7.42 12.66
C ASN A 25 -0.37 -7.79 13.31
N GLN A 26 -1.41 -7.97 12.50
CA GLN A 26 -2.64 -8.58 12.97
C GLN A 26 -2.50 -10.09 12.86
N PHE A 27 -2.49 -10.80 13.97
CA PHE A 27 -2.32 -12.24 13.99
C PHE A 27 -3.44 -12.92 14.78
N ILE A 28 -3.93 -14.04 14.23
CA ILE A 28 -4.87 -14.91 14.90
C ILE A 28 -4.23 -16.30 14.92
N ASP A 29 -3.88 -16.78 16.11
CA ASP A 29 -3.29 -18.11 16.33
C ASP A 29 -2.08 -18.41 15.41
N GLY A 30 -1.21 -17.39 15.22
CA GLY A 30 -0.01 -17.49 14.40
C GLY A 30 -0.21 -17.22 12.91
N SER A 31 -1.44 -16.96 12.45
CA SER A 31 -1.75 -16.60 11.06
C SER A 31 -2.02 -15.10 10.91
N PRO A 32 -1.70 -14.47 9.76
CA PRO A 32 -2.06 -13.09 9.48
C PRO A 32 -3.58 -12.89 9.57
N GLY A 33 -4.03 -11.86 10.29
CA GLY A 33 -5.42 -11.70 10.65
C GLY A 33 -6.27 -10.93 9.66
N ILE A 34 -5.78 -9.80 9.13
CA ILE A 34 -6.56 -8.99 8.18
C ILE A 34 -6.36 -9.54 6.77
N SER A 35 -7.46 -9.90 6.13
CA SER A 35 -7.48 -10.46 4.78
C SER A 35 -8.43 -9.67 3.86
N GLY A 36 -8.47 -10.06 2.60
CA GLY A 36 -9.34 -9.45 1.59
C GLY A 36 -8.75 -8.20 0.96
N GLU A 37 -9.57 -7.22 0.71
CA GLU A 37 -9.19 -5.99 0.00
C GLU A 37 -8.52 -4.98 0.93
N ILE A 38 -7.45 -4.33 0.45
CA ILE A 38 -6.87 -3.15 1.11
C ILE A 38 -7.94 -2.06 1.18
N PRO A 39 -8.14 -1.41 2.34
CA PRO A 39 -9.16 -0.38 2.50
C PRO A 39 -8.98 0.79 1.53
N ASP A 40 -10.09 1.35 1.09
CA ASP A 40 -10.13 2.54 0.24
C ASP A 40 -9.77 3.80 1.04
N PHE A 41 -8.60 4.39 0.75
CA PHE A 41 -8.10 5.63 1.36
C PHE A 41 -8.31 6.86 0.47
N SER A 42 -9.07 6.78 -0.62
CA SER A 42 -9.31 7.89 -1.55
C SER A 42 -9.90 9.15 -0.88
N SER A 43 -10.54 9.00 0.27
CA SER A 43 -11.06 10.11 1.09
C SER A 43 -10.09 10.61 2.18
N CYS A 44 -8.81 10.22 2.12
CA CYS A 44 -7.79 10.55 3.12
C CYS A 44 -6.60 11.33 2.50
N PRO A 45 -6.80 12.50 1.84
CA PRO A 45 -5.74 13.19 1.09
C PRO A 45 -4.58 13.71 1.96
N SER A 46 -4.78 13.80 3.27
CA SER A 46 -3.73 14.20 4.21
C SER A 46 -2.87 13.03 4.71
N MET A 47 -3.11 11.79 4.23
CA MET A 47 -2.36 10.61 4.65
C MET A 47 -0.86 10.81 4.45
N TYR A 48 -0.09 10.62 5.51
CA TYR A 48 1.35 10.84 5.55
C TYR A 48 2.12 9.52 5.76
N TYR A 49 1.66 8.68 6.69
CA TYR A 49 2.17 7.33 6.94
C TYR A 49 1.05 6.31 6.87
N LEU A 50 1.23 5.28 6.03
CA LEU A 50 0.31 4.16 5.86
C LEU A 50 1.08 2.85 6.04
N VAL A 51 0.81 2.13 7.13
CA VAL A 51 1.58 0.95 7.54
C VAL A 51 0.64 -0.23 7.80
N MET A 52 0.71 -1.22 6.90
CA MET A 52 -0.20 -2.38 6.88
C MET A 52 0.55 -3.70 6.62
N TYR A 53 1.84 -3.78 6.95
CA TYR A 53 2.64 -4.99 6.71
C TYR A 53 2.25 -6.15 7.63
N ASN A 54 2.65 -7.37 7.28
CA ASN A 54 2.36 -8.60 8.02
C ASN A 54 0.85 -8.80 8.24
N ASN A 55 0.10 -8.81 7.15
CA ASN A 55 -1.32 -9.16 7.09
C ASN A 55 -1.54 -10.18 5.96
N ALA A 56 -2.80 -10.41 5.57
CA ALA A 56 -3.17 -11.31 4.49
C ALA A 56 -4.03 -10.60 3.42
N PHE A 57 -3.74 -9.35 3.12
CA PHE A 57 -4.43 -8.64 2.04
C PHE A 57 -4.17 -9.32 0.70
N THR A 58 -5.23 -9.52 -0.10
CA THR A 58 -5.18 -10.24 -1.38
C THR A 58 -5.52 -9.38 -2.59
N SER A 59 -6.27 -8.31 -2.37
CA SER A 59 -6.77 -7.46 -3.44
C SER A 59 -6.69 -5.98 -3.10
N TYR A 60 -6.87 -5.16 -4.12
CA TYR A 60 -6.81 -3.72 -4.05
C TYR A 60 -7.87 -3.13 -4.98
N LYS A 61 -8.62 -2.16 -4.50
CA LYS A 61 -9.57 -1.42 -5.33
C LYS A 61 -8.82 -0.34 -6.09
N ASP A 62 -8.91 -0.34 -7.41
CA ASP A 62 -8.37 0.70 -8.28
C ASP A 62 -8.78 2.11 -7.79
N GLY A 63 -7.82 3.01 -7.72
CA GLY A 63 -8.00 4.37 -7.23
C GLY A 63 -7.98 4.54 -5.70
N ALA A 64 -7.83 3.45 -4.91
CA ALA A 64 -7.87 3.56 -3.45
C ALA A 64 -6.74 4.41 -2.86
N PHE A 65 -5.59 4.54 -3.55
CA PHE A 65 -4.47 5.41 -3.14
C PHE A 65 -4.33 6.67 -4.01
N LYS A 66 -5.18 6.86 -5.00
CA LYS A 66 -5.04 7.93 -6.02
C LYS A 66 -5.04 9.35 -5.47
N SER A 67 -5.57 9.60 -4.28
CA SER A 67 -5.61 10.93 -3.66
C SER A 67 -4.59 11.15 -2.53
N LEU A 68 -3.63 10.22 -2.34
CA LEU A 68 -2.67 10.28 -1.23
C LEU A 68 -1.49 11.24 -1.54
N TYR A 69 -1.79 12.48 -1.87
CA TYR A 69 -0.80 13.49 -2.29
C TYR A 69 0.22 13.88 -1.22
N GLN A 70 -0.05 13.61 0.06
CA GLN A 70 0.85 13.91 1.17
C GLN A 70 1.65 12.69 1.64
N LEU A 71 1.48 11.52 1.00
CA LEU A 71 2.12 10.29 1.43
C LEU A 71 3.65 10.42 1.41
N ARG A 72 4.30 9.98 2.49
CA ARG A 72 5.75 9.92 2.65
C ARG A 72 6.26 8.52 2.94
N TYR A 73 5.40 7.70 3.52
CA TYR A 73 5.76 6.32 3.85
C TYR A 73 4.58 5.39 3.63
N LEU A 74 4.81 4.35 2.85
CA LEU A 74 3.89 3.22 2.65
C LEU A 74 4.64 1.93 2.96
N ASP A 75 4.07 1.08 3.80
CA ASP A 75 4.57 -0.29 4.00
C ASP A 75 3.40 -1.26 3.95
N ILE A 76 3.37 -2.06 2.88
CA ILE A 76 2.43 -3.16 2.66
C ILE A 76 3.18 -4.48 2.46
N SER A 77 4.41 -4.56 2.95
CA SER A 77 5.24 -5.75 2.85
C SER A 77 4.62 -6.96 3.57
N ASN A 78 5.04 -8.16 3.18
CA ASN A 78 4.58 -9.41 3.77
C ASN A 78 3.03 -9.51 3.79
N ASN A 79 2.43 -9.41 2.63
CA ASN A 79 1.00 -9.63 2.38
C ASN A 79 0.81 -10.78 1.38
N ASN A 80 -0.34 -10.86 0.72
CA ASN A 80 -0.67 -11.93 -0.21
C ASN A 80 -1.40 -11.37 -1.45
N LEU A 81 -0.91 -10.24 -1.98
CA LEU A 81 -1.56 -9.52 -3.07
C LEU A 81 -1.46 -10.27 -4.40
N SER A 82 -2.48 -10.14 -5.23
CA SER A 82 -2.41 -10.52 -6.64
C SER A 82 -1.48 -9.57 -7.42
N ILE A 83 -1.01 -10.00 -8.59
CA ILE A 83 -0.23 -9.16 -9.52
C ILE A 83 -1.02 -7.89 -9.85
N THR A 84 -2.28 -8.03 -10.27
CA THR A 84 -3.14 -6.89 -10.62
C THR A 84 -3.34 -5.92 -9.46
N ALA A 85 -3.43 -6.41 -8.22
CA ALA A 85 -3.51 -5.54 -7.05
C ALA A 85 -2.23 -4.70 -6.89
N LEU A 86 -1.05 -5.29 -7.09
CA LEU A 86 0.22 -4.57 -6.99
C LEU A 86 0.42 -3.60 -8.16
N GLU A 87 0.03 -3.97 -9.38
CA GLU A 87 0.01 -3.08 -10.56
C GLU A 87 -0.81 -1.83 -10.27
N ASN A 88 -2.07 -1.98 -9.87
CA ASN A 88 -2.96 -0.84 -9.57
C ASN A 88 -2.40 0.04 -8.45
N ILE A 89 -1.74 -0.53 -7.44
CA ILE A 89 -1.09 0.23 -6.36
C ILE A 89 0.04 1.10 -6.91
N VAL A 90 0.95 0.55 -7.71
CA VAL A 90 2.08 1.33 -8.23
C VAL A 90 1.62 2.37 -9.26
N GLU A 91 0.57 2.08 -10.04
CA GLU A 91 -0.07 3.04 -10.94
C GLU A 91 -0.68 4.22 -10.20
N ASP A 92 -1.43 3.99 -9.13
CA ASP A 92 -1.99 5.05 -8.29
C ASP A 92 -0.89 5.92 -7.67
N LEU A 93 0.19 5.31 -7.18
CA LEU A 93 1.34 6.03 -6.63
C LEU A 93 2.05 6.88 -7.69
N TYR A 94 2.19 6.36 -8.90
CA TYR A 94 2.77 7.10 -10.01
C TYR A 94 1.86 8.25 -10.49
N SER A 95 0.55 8.04 -10.54
CA SER A 95 -0.44 9.08 -10.80
C SER A 95 -0.33 10.21 -9.77
N ASN A 96 -0.24 9.90 -8.48
CA ASN A 96 -0.02 10.89 -7.42
C ASN A 96 1.27 11.68 -7.62
N TYR A 97 2.35 11.04 -8.08
CA TYR A 97 3.60 11.71 -8.39
C TYR A 97 3.44 12.65 -9.58
N THR A 98 2.79 12.22 -10.66
CA THR A 98 2.61 13.05 -11.86
C THR A 98 1.73 14.28 -11.62
N GLU A 99 0.69 14.13 -10.80
CA GLU A 99 -0.21 15.23 -10.41
C GLU A 99 0.44 16.19 -9.39
N THR A 100 1.26 15.66 -8.49
CA THR A 100 1.93 16.43 -7.44
C THR A 100 3.38 15.95 -7.27
N PRO A 101 4.28 16.39 -8.17
CA PRO A 101 5.68 15.94 -8.16
C PRO A 101 6.37 16.20 -6.82
N ARG A 102 6.94 15.16 -6.23
CA ARG A 102 7.68 15.24 -4.97
C ARG A 102 8.68 14.09 -4.85
N GLY A 103 9.80 14.35 -4.20
CA GLY A 103 10.76 13.32 -3.82
C GLY A 103 10.63 12.91 -2.34
N GLY A 104 11.51 12.01 -1.91
CA GLY A 104 11.63 11.62 -0.50
C GLY A 104 10.46 10.79 0.01
N VAL A 105 9.79 10.01 -0.86
CA VAL A 105 8.78 9.03 -0.48
C VAL A 105 9.43 7.67 -0.35
N THR A 106 9.11 6.93 0.69
CA THR A 106 9.59 5.55 0.92
C THR A 106 8.41 4.58 0.79
N ILE A 107 8.58 3.59 -0.08
CA ILE A 107 7.58 2.54 -0.35
C ILE A 107 8.23 1.18 -0.12
N ASN A 108 7.66 0.37 0.75
CA ASN A 108 8.09 -1.00 1.00
C ASN A 108 7.03 -1.99 0.52
N LEU A 109 7.37 -2.73 -0.55
CA LEU A 109 6.53 -3.74 -1.20
C LEU A 109 7.13 -5.15 -1.07
N LYS A 110 8.18 -5.32 -0.25
CA LYS A 110 8.88 -6.60 -0.09
C LYS A 110 7.93 -7.71 0.34
N ASN A 111 7.97 -8.86 -0.36
CA ASN A 111 7.06 -10.00 -0.11
C ASN A 111 5.57 -9.59 -0.09
N ALA A 112 5.17 -8.57 -0.83
CA ALA A 112 3.78 -8.12 -0.88
C ALA A 112 2.89 -9.04 -1.72
N LEU A 113 3.48 -9.75 -2.70
CA LEU A 113 2.78 -10.66 -3.60
C LEU A 113 2.47 -12.01 -2.96
N GLN A 114 1.44 -12.66 -3.49
CA GLN A 114 1.12 -14.05 -3.20
C GLN A 114 2.31 -14.96 -3.53
N THR A 115 2.57 -15.91 -2.65
CA THR A 115 3.65 -16.90 -2.81
C THR A 115 3.58 -17.57 -4.19
N GLY A 116 4.72 -17.60 -4.90
CA GLY A 116 4.85 -18.18 -6.24
C GLY A 116 4.55 -17.22 -7.39
N LEU A 117 4.12 -15.98 -7.11
CA LEU A 117 4.05 -14.93 -8.11
C LEU A 117 5.37 -14.16 -8.18
N SER A 118 5.67 -13.62 -9.37
CA SER A 118 6.83 -12.76 -9.61
C SER A 118 6.36 -11.40 -10.10
N ILE A 119 7.15 -10.38 -9.77
CA ILE A 119 6.97 -9.03 -10.30
C ILE A 119 7.16 -9.06 -11.82
N ASN A 120 6.24 -8.44 -12.54
CA ASN A 120 6.28 -8.32 -14.00
C ASN A 120 6.93 -7.00 -14.46
N ASP A 121 7.13 -6.88 -15.79
CA ASP A 121 7.81 -5.74 -16.40
C ASP A 121 7.01 -4.44 -16.19
N ASP A 122 5.68 -4.46 -16.21
CA ASP A 122 4.84 -3.28 -16.02
C ASP A 122 5.07 -2.64 -14.64
N ILE A 123 5.14 -3.46 -13.59
CA ILE A 123 5.48 -2.99 -12.23
C ILE A 123 6.90 -2.45 -12.18
N LEU A 124 7.87 -3.14 -12.81
CA LEU A 124 9.28 -2.74 -12.83
C LEU A 124 9.48 -1.40 -13.54
N ASP A 125 8.79 -1.15 -14.64
CA ASP A 125 8.84 0.10 -15.38
C ASP A 125 8.35 1.27 -14.53
N ILE A 126 7.19 1.14 -13.89
CA ILE A 126 6.64 2.18 -13.02
C ILE A 126 7.56 2.43 -11.81
N VAL A 127 8.06 1.37 -11.18
CA VAL A 127 8.99 1.51 -10.04
C VAL A 127 10.29 2.18 -10.47
N THR A 128 10.77 1.94 -11.66
CA THR A 128 11.95 2.63 -12.22
C THR A 128 11.70 4.12 -12.37
N LEU A 129 10.53 4.53 -12.86
CA LEU A 129 10.13 5.94 -12.93
C LEU A 129 10.02 6.60 -11.56
N LEU A 130 9.44 5.92 -10.57
CA LEU A 130 9.35 6.42 -9.20
C LEU A 130 10.75 6.58 -8.57
N ARG A 131 11.65 5.63 -8.77
CA ARG A 131 13.05 5.72 -8.28
C ARG A 131 13.81 6.88 -8.95
N ALA A 132 13.61 7.12 -10.24
CA ALA A 132 14.15 8.28 -10.94
C ALA A 132 13.61 9.61 -10.38
N ALA A 133 12.42 9.61 -9.79
CA ALA A 133 11.81 10.73 -9.08
C ALA A 133 12.27 10.89 -7.63
N SER A 134 13.36 10.22 -7.24
CA SER A 134 13.92 10.23 -5.87
C SER A 134 13.00 9.59 -4.82
N TRP A 135 12.22 8.60 -5.21
CA TRP A 135 11.50 7.72 -4.29
C TRP A 135 12.37 6.52 -3.95
N THR A 136 12.27 6.06 -2.70
CA THR A 136 12.87 4.79 -2.29
C THR A 136 11.79 3.71 -2.39
N VAL A 137 11.92 2.81 -3.36
CA VAL A 137 10.97 1.70 -3.54
C VAL A 137 11.71 0.38 -3.34
N THR A 138 11.32 -0.38 -2.32
CA THR A 138 11.83 -1.72 -2.03
C THR A 138 10.87 -2.75 -2.63
N LEU A 139 11.41 -3.62 -3.48
CA LEU A 139 10.76 -4.81 -4.03
C LEU A 139 11.46 -6.07 -3.47
N ASP A 140 11.00 -7.24 -3.86
CA ASP A 140 11.63 -8.54 -3.56
C ASP A 140 12.97 -8.70 -4.27
#